data_bcc9bd1968f90a38a6588a902c1a0ad6
#
_entry.id   bcc9bd1968f90a38a6588a902c1a0ad6
#
_cell.length_a   1.000
_cell.length_b   1.000
_cell.length_c   1.000
_cell.angle_alpha   90.00
_cell.angle_beta   90.00
_cell.angle_gamma   90.00
#
_symmetry.space_group_name_H-M   'P 1'
#
loop_
_entity.id
_entity.type
_entity.pdbx_description
1 polymer ?
#
loop_
_entity_poly.entity_id
_entity_poly.type
_entity_poly.pdbx_seq_one_letter_code
_entity_poly.pdbx_strand_id
1 'polypeptide(L)'
;MHVAPQPSGPHHTLKAEVCTDCFIAPCDAAIVAHHWIRFVTGAALVFTLVIATSVASERPPAGTSRGSEQLDALIKEKKYPELLTALNNPTGLKTQDYAFFAGVLANHTNHLSTSIRLLKQALPVLQKQGARDREQVALETLADGYSRLYRYSEAADTYAILEKRLGDQMSAEERANVEHAALQWGLLRHVPPQSVSVSAAFTVATKRNLLGVLEAPVEIRGETRSWVVDTGANISAISRSEARRLGLQPLEGSAALKGVSGNLVPIHVAVAPELHIGKARLHNVVFVLLDDQDLLVRQLHYQIDGIIGYPVLAALARITFYRSGMFGVDVGTKRFPHKDHNLFVEKQTPLTAARIGGTSCLFMFDTGIRRSILTARYYLEHTSDFVTKRAIDQPLAGVGGTRSISTYTLESVPIEVGGRNTTLHDVPVLTERAGKNYDDFCGNLGLDAVQEFSAFTLDFDDMYLSVH
;
A
#
# COMPACT_ATOMS: atom_id res chain seq x y z
N MET A 1 46.10 -9.57 68.95
CA MET A 1 45.32 -10.02 70.18
C MET A 1 43.91 -10.23 69.72
N HIS A 2 43.45 -11.46 69.83
CA HIS A 2 42.10 -12.02 69.95
C HIS A 2 41.10 -11.69 68.78
N VAL A 3 40.87 -12.56 67.88
CA VAL A 3 40.12 -13.87 67.94
C VAL A 3 38.61 -13.68 67.91
N ALA A 4 38.08 -14.19 66.82
CA ALA A 4 36.74 -14.56 66.37
C ALA A 4 35.75 -15.04 67.47
N PRO A 5 34.47 -15.41 67.15
CA PRO A 5 33.99 -16.20 66.00
C PRO A 5 32.62 -15.81 65.39
N GLN A 6 32.29 -16.49 64.30
CA GLN A 6 30.95 -16.63 63.71
C GLN A 6 29.97 -17.39 64.65
N PRO A 7 28.65 -17.34 64.24
CA PRO A 7 28.05 -18.61 63.89
C PRO A 7 27.17 -18.64 62.60
N SER A 8 27.19 -19.81 62.08
CA SER A 8 26.46 -20.43 60.99
C SER A 8 24.94 -20.50 61.19
N GLY A 9 24.18 -20.40 60.09
CA GLY A 9 22.79 -20.79 59.98
C GLY A 9 22.34 -20.91 58.53
N PRO A 10 21.37 -21.69 58.11
CA PRO A 10 21.49 -22.73 57.11
C PRO A 10 21.10 -22.31 55.70
N HIS A 11 21.76 -22.96 54.74
CA HIS A 11 21.43 -22.99 53.34
C HIS A 11 20.03 -23.57 53.08
N HIS A 12 19.07 -22.77 52.58
CA HIS A 12 17.92 -23.25 51.88
C HIS A 12 18.17 -23.13 50.37
N THR A 13 18.57 -24.24 49.76
CA THR A 13 18.50 -24.49 48.33
C THR A 13 17.04 -24.60 47.95
N LEU A 14 16.48 -23.53 47.36
CA LEU A 14 15.24 -23.61 46.58
C LEU A 14 15.57 -24.20 45.22
N LYS A 15 15.22 -25.45 45.05
CA LYS A 15 15.08 -26.06 43.72
C LYS A 15 14.00 -25.30 42.98
N ALA A 16 14.38 -24.65 41.86
CA ALA A 16 13.45 -24.18 40.87
C ALA A 16 12.87 -25.39 40.14
N GLU A 17 11.66 -25.79 40.50
CA GLU A 17 10.85 -26.64 39.65
C GLU A 17 10.46 -25.81 38.41
N VAL A 18 10.94 -26.28 37.28
CA VAL A 18 10.55 -25.76 35.96
C VAL A 18 9.09 -26.19 35.74
N CYS A 19 8.19 -25.27 35.88
CA CYS A 19 6.80 -25.44 35.50
C CYS A 19 6.75 -25.33 33.95
N THR A 20 6.75 -26.47 33.28
CA THR A 20 6.58 -26.65 31.83
C THR A 20 5.11 -26.63 31.48
N ASP A 21 4.37 -25.57 31.72
CA ASP A 21 3.04 -25.36 31.11
C ASP A 21 2.55 -23.93 31.34
N CYS A 22 3.28 -22.95 30.77
CA CYS A 22 2.72 -21.67 30.45
C CYS A 22 3.03 -21.39 28.98
N PHE A 23 2.22 -21.94 28.12
CA PHE A 23 2.05 -21.39 26.77
C PHE A 23 1.47 -19.97 26.92
N ILE A 24 2.37 -18.99 27.05
CA ILE A 24 2.02 -17.61 26.79
C ILE A 24 1.73 -17.55 25.30
N ALA A 25 0.44 -17.45 24.97
CA ALA A 25 0.02 -17.07 23.64
C ALA A 25 0.78 -15.80 23.27
N PRO A 26 1.39 -15.71 22.07
CA PRO A 26 2.07 -14.50 21.66
C PRO A 26 1.03 -13.39 21.60
N CYS A 27 1.13 -12.47 22.54
CA CYS A 27 0.35 -11.25 22.55
C CYS A 27 0.59 -10.53 21.22
N ASP A 28 -0.48 -10.14 20.57
CA ASP A 28 -0.54 -9.55 19.24
C ASP A 28 0.32 -8.27 19.07
N ALA A 29 1.64 -8.44 19.00
CA ALA A 29 2.54 -7.38 18.55
C ALA A 29 2.35 -7.05 17.06
N ALA A 30 1.56 -7.86 16.34
CA ALA A 30 1.40 -7.81 14.89
C ALA A 30 0.50 -6.67 14.39
N ILE A 31 -0.31 -6.05 15.24
CA ILE A 31 -1.15 -4.91 14.84
C ILE A 31 -0.37 -3.58 14.86
N VAL A 32 0.75 -3.56 15.56
CA VAL A 32 1.55 -2.34 15.78
C VAL A 32 2.43 -1.97 14.59
N ALA A 33 2.73 -2.91 13.70
CA ALA A 33 3.70 -2.70 12.61
C ALA A 33 3.08 -2.33 11.25
N HIS A 34 1.77 -2.16 11.16
CA HIS A 34 1.08 -2.28 9.89
C HIS A 34 0.89 -1.02 9.07
N HIS A 35 1.29 0.16 9.53
CA HIS A 35 1.02 1.42 8.81
C HIS A 35 2.27 2.19 8.49
N TRP A 36 3.35 1.49 8.27
CA TRP A 36 4.66 2.10 8.25
C TRP A 36 4.91 2.99 7.04
N ILE A 37 4.29 2.82 5.92
CA ILE A 37 4.57 3.72 4.80
C ILE A 37 3.39 3.72 3.83
N ARG A 38 2.39 4.52 4.13
CA ARG A 38 1.44 4.96 3.13
C ARG A 38 1.68 6.43 2.86
N PHE A 39 2.37 6.68 1.79
CA PHE A 39 2.40 7.98 1.20
C PHE A 39 1.02 8.32 0.65
N VAL A 40 0.47 9.31 1.29
CA VAL A 40 -0.43 10.31 0.78
C VAL A 40 -1.65 9.85 0.03
N THR A 41 -2.74 9.99 0.65
CA THR A 41 -3.72 11.03 0.36
C THR A 41 -4.82 10.94 1.40
N GLY A 42 -4.89 12.00 2.21
CA GLY A 42 -6.08 12.50 2.86
C GLY A 42 -6.96 11.58 3.70
N ALA A 43 -6.76 11.55 5.00
CA ALA A 43 -7.83 11.25 5.93
C ALA A 43 -8.22 12.53 6.68
N ALA A 44 -9.42 13.02 6.49
CA ALA A 44 -10.06 13.96 7.40
C ALA A 44 -11.22 13.29 8.10
N LEU A 45 -11.22 13.45 9.40
CA LEU A 45 -12.42 13.30 10.20
C LEU A 45 -13.30 14.54 9.99
N VAL A 46 -14.49 14.34 9.43
CA VAL A 46 -15.56 15.33 9.53
C VAL A 46 -16.71 14.69 10.28
N PHE A 47 -17.00 15.25 11.46
CA PHE A 47 -18.29 15.09 12.11
C PHE A 47 -19.34 15.70 11.18
N THR A 48 -20.19 14.91 10.58
CA THR A 48 -21.36 15.40 9.84
C THR A 48 -22.60 15.12 10.66
N LEU A 49 -23.13 16.20 11.20
CA LEU A 49 -24.51 16.27 11.68
C LEU A 49 -25.43 15.98 10.48
N VAL A 50 -26.19 14.90 10.54
CA VAL A 50 -27.17 14.57 9.51
C VAL A 50 -28.33 15.54 9.64
N ILE A 51 -28.34 16.59 8.83
CA ILE A 51 -29.56 17.34 8.50
C ILE A 51 -30.06 16.76 7.18
N ALA A 52 -31.18 16.08 7.24
CA ALA A 52 -31.89 15.62 6.06
C ALA A 52 -32.38 16.84 5.29
N THR A 53 -31.63 17.29 4.30
CA THR A 53 -32.08 18.20 3.28
C THR A 53 -32.41 17.38 2.03
N SER A 54 -33.62 17.50 1.55
CA SER A 54 -34.10 16.97 0.28
C SER A 54 -33.14 17.43 -0.83
N VAL A 55 -32.36 16.50 -1.36
CA VAL A 55 -31.53 16.73 -2.54
C VAL A 55 -32.47 16.86 -3.73
N ALA A 56 -32.62 18.08 -4.20
CA ALA A 56 -33.15 18.31 -5.54
C ALA A 56 -32.25 17.58 -6.53
N SER A 57 -32.81 16.65 -7.27
CA SER A 57 -32.15 15.94 -8.36
C SER A 57 -31.66 16.98 -9.40
N GLU A 58 -30.39 17.36 -9.34
CA GLU A 58 -29.77 18.09 -10.44
C GLU A 58 -29.81 17.21 -11.68
N ARG A 59 -30.41 17.70 -12.75
CA ARG A 59 -30.35 17.03 -14.05
C ARG A 59 -28.90 16.91 -14.49
N PRO A 60 -28.45 15.70 -14.88
CA PRO A 60 -27.11 15.54 -15.42
C PRO A 60 -26.92 16.44 -16.66
N PRO A 61 -25.70 16.94 -16.89
CA PRO A 61 -25.41 17.77 -18.06
C PRO A 61 -25.82 17.05 -19.33
N ALA A 62 -26.53 17.76 -20.22
CA ALA A 62 -27.08 17.21 -21.45
C ALA A 62 -25.95 16.63 -22.32
N GLY A 63 -25.87 15.30 -22.42
CA GLY A 63 -24.91 14.61 -23.31
C GLY A 63 -24.29 13.32 -22.82
N THR A 64 -24.43 12.94 -21.55
CA THR A 64 -23.94 11.63 -21.06
C THR A 64 -24.88 10.51 -21.50
N SER A 65 -24.32 9.44 -22.07
CA SER A 65 -25.07 8.22 -22.34
C SER A 65 -25.20 7.41 -21.03
N ARG A 66 -26.27 6.64 -20.85
CA ARG A 66 -26.43 5.74 -19.67
C ARG A 66 -25.20 4.85 -19.43
N GLY A 67 -24.51 4.43 -20.50
CA GLY A 67 -23.27 3.66 -20.40
C GLY A 67 -22.11 4.43 -19.75
N SER A 68 -21.97 5.72 -20.05
CA SER A 68 -20.93 6.56 -19.44
C SER A 68 -21.12 6.77 -17.94
N GLU A 69 -22.37 7.00 -17.50
CA GLU A 69 -22.69 7.17 -16.07
C GLU A 69 -22.39 5.90 -15.27
N GLN A 70 -22.67 4.74 -15.83
CA GLN A 70 -22.33 3.46 -15.21
C GLN A 70 -20.81 3.29 -15.06
N LEU A 71 -20.02 3.65 -16.06
CA LEU A 71 -18.55 3.58 -16.01
C LEU A 71 -17.97 4.60 -15.01
N ASP A 72 -18.56 5.80 -14.90
CA ASP A 72 -18.17 6.77 -13.86
C ASP A 72 -18.42 6.20 -12.46
N ALA A 73 -19.54 5.52 -12.23
CA ALA A 73 -19.83 4.86 -10.97
C ALA A 73 -18.79 3.76 -10.66
N LEU A 74 -18.40 2.94 -11.64
CA LEU A 74 -17.37 1.92 -11.45
C LEU A 74 -16.01 2.52 -11.06
N ILE A 75 -15.61 3.63 -11.67
CA ILE A 75 -14.38 4.36 -11.30
C ILE A 75 -14.50 4.90 -9.86
N LYS A 76 -15.60 5.56 -9.54
CA LYS A 76 -15.84 6.15 -8.22
C LYS A 76 -15.84 5.11 -7.11
N GLU A 77 -16.41 3.93 -7.37
CA GLU A 77 -16.47 2.81 -6.46
C GLU A 77 -15.21 1.92 -6.50
N LYS A 78 -14.23 2.26 -7.35
CA LYS A 78 -12.97 1.50 -7.57
C LYS A 78 -13.20 0.04 -7.96
N LYS A 79 -14.25 -0.22 -8.73
CA LYS A 79 -14.60 -1.54 -9.28
C LYS A 79 -13.87 -1.79 -10.59
N TYR A 80 -12.53 -1.90 -10.52
CA TYR A 80 -11.68 -2.07 -11.71
C TYR A 80 -11.89 -3.38 -12.47
N PRO A 81 -12.16 -4.54 -11.83
CA PRO A 81 -12.52 -5.76 -12.55
C PRO A 81 -13.78 -5.60 -13.40
N GLU A 82 -14.81 -4.92 -12.85
CA GLU A 82 -16.06 -4.64 -13.55
C GLU A 82 -15.84 -3.61 -14.68
N LEU A 83 -15.02 -2.59 -14.44
CA LEU A 83 -14.64 -1.60 -15.45
C LEU A 83 -13.90 -2.28 -16.62
N LEU A 84 -12.98 -3.21 -16.34
CA LEU A 84 -12.30 -4.02 -17.34
C LEU A 84 -13.29 -4.82 -18.19
N THR A 85 -14.22 -5.51 -17.54
CA THR A 85 -15.26 -6.29 -18.21
C THR A 85 -16.15 -5.42 -19.10
N ALA A 86 -16.57 -4.25 -18.62
CA ALA A 86 -17.42 -3.33 -19.35
C ALA A 86 -16.71 -2.73 -20.58
N LEU A 87 -15.40 -2.45 -20.47
CA LEU A 87 -14.61 -1.87 -21.59
C LEU A 87 -14.15 -2.92 -22.62
N ASN A 88 -14.19 -4.21 -22.31
CA ASN A 88 -13.98 -5.27 -23.30
C ASN A 88 -15.13 -5.37 -24.31
N ASN A 89 -16.35 -4.89 -23.95
CA ASN A 89 -17.52 -4.85 -24.82
C ASN A 89 -18.21 -3.46 -24.72
N PRO A 90 -17.61 -2.39 -25.22
CA PRO A 90 -18.05 -1.02 -25.03
C PRO A 90 -19.27 -0.66 -25.89
N THR A 91 -20.44 -1.24 -25.62
CA THR A 91 -21.67 -0.92 -26.35
C THR A 91 -22.19 0.46 -25.99
N GLY A 92 -22.46 1.31 -26.98
CA GLY A 92 -23.08 2.63 -26.78
C GLY A 92 -22.14 3.72 -26.23
N LEU A 93 -20.86 3.45 -26.06
CA LEU A 93 -19.88 4.44 -25.60
C LEU A 93 -19.39 5.29 -26.77
N LYS A 94 -19.41 6.61 -26.60
CA LYS A 94 -18.82 7.52 -27.62
C LYS A 94 -17.30 7.36 -27.65
N THR A 95 -16.70 7.44 -28.82
CA THR A 95 -15.23 7.30 -29.00
C THR A 95 -14.43 8.26 -28.13
N GLN A 96 -14.92 9.48 -27.92
CA GLN A 96 -14.27 10.48 -27.06
C GLN A 96 -14.31 10.13 -25.58
N ASP A 97 -15.38 9.48 -25.11
CA ASP A 97 -15.51 9.03 -23.72
C ASP A 97 -14.66 7.77 -23.49
N TYR A 98 -14.55 6.91 -24.52
CA TYR A 98 -13.73 5.71 -24.45
C TYR A 98 -12.26 6.01 -24.08
N ALA A 99 -11.66 7.07 -24.63
CA ALA A 99 -10.28 7.43 -24.34
C ALA A 99 -10.06 7.74 -22.84
N PHE A 100 -11.04 8.38 -22.19
CA PHE A 100 -10.99 8.64 -20.75
C PHE A 100 -11.06 7.34 -19.94
N PHE A 101 -12.09 6.52 -20.12
CA PHE A 101 -12.30 5.30 -19.33
C PHE A 101 -11.19 4.27 -19.57
N ALA A 102 -10.80 4.07 -20.83
CA ALA A 102 -9.70 3.18 -21.17
C ALA A 102 -8.35 3.70 -20.64
N GLY A 103 -8.17 5.02 -20.60
CA GLY A 103 -6.98 5.65 -20.02
C GLY A 103 -6.87 5.43 -18.52
N VAL A 104 -7.98 5.57 -17.79
CA VAL A 104 -8.05 5.27 -16.34
C VAL A 104 -7.77 3.79 -16.10
N LEU A 105 -8.46 2.89 -16.80
CA LEU A 105 -8.23 1.45 -16.63
C LEU A 105 -6.79 1.05 -16.96
N ALA A 106 -6.20 1.60 -18.03
CA ALA A 106 -4.82 1.32 -18.44
C ALA A 106 -3.81 1.72 -17.34
N ASN A 107 -4.08 2.76 -16.54
CA ASN A 107 -3.28 3.09 -15.38
C ASN A 107 -3.35 1.97 -14.33
N HIS A 108 -4.55 1.59 -13.93
CA HIS A 108 -4.75 0.58 -12.89
C HIS A 108 -4.28 -0.82 -13.30
N THR A 109 -4.19 -1.10 -14.60
CA THR A 109 -3.61 -2.34 -15.16
C THR A 109 -2.15 -2.18 -15.60
N ASN A 110 -1.43 -1.20 -15.06
CA ASN A 110 0.00 -0.94 -15.26
C ASN A 110 0.44 -0.65 -16.72
N HIS A 111 -0.50 -0.36 -17.62
CA HIS A 111 -0.21 0.08 -18.99
C HIS A 111 0.01 1.60 -19.05
N LEU A 112 0.98 2.10 -18.27
CA LEU A 112 1.14 3.52 -17.95
C LEU A 112 1.33 4.42 -19.18
N SER A 113 2.14 4.01 -20.15
CA SER A 113 2.36 4.77 -21.39
C SER A 113 1.07 4.90 -22.22
N THR A 114 0.25 3.84 -22.25
CA THR A 114 -1.06 3.85 -22.91
C THR A 114 -2.03 4.76 -22.16
N SER A 115 -2.07 4.66 -20.84
CA SER A 115 -2.87 5.54 -19.97
C SER A 115 -2.58 7.01 -20.22
N ILE A 116 -1.31 7.42 -20.15
CA ILE A 116 -0.86 8.79 -20.37
C ILE A 116 -1.29 9.29 -21.74
N ARG A 117 -1.10 8.49 -22.78
CA ARG A 117 -1.48 8.86 -24.15
C ARG A 117 -3.00 9.08 -24.28
N LEU A 118 -3.80 8.16 -23.75
CA LEU A 118 -5.27 8.23 -23.84
C LEU A 118 -5.83 9.38 -23.01
N LEU A 119 -5.34 9.59 -21.80
CA LEU A 119 -5.80 10.68 -20.93
C LEU A 119 -5.41 12.06 -21.49
N LYS A 120 -4.22 12.20 -22.05
CA LYS A 120 -3.83 13.43 -22.78
C LYS A 120 -4.71 13.70 -23.98
N GLN A 121 -5.22 12.67 -24.65
CA GLN A 121 -6.19 12.80 -25.74
C GLN A 121 -7.58 13.20 -25.20
N ALA A 122 -8.00 12.66 -24.04
CA ALA A 122 -9.32 12.91 -23.47
C ALA A 122 -9.43 14.31 -22.84
N LEU A 123 -8.37 14.79 -22.17
CA LEU A 123 -8.38 16.04 -21.39
C LEU A 123 -8.94 17.26 -22.12
N PRO A 124 -8.51 17.60 -23.34
CA PRO A 124 -9.07 18.78 -24.03
C PRO A 124 -10.57 18.67 -24.32
N VAL A 125 -11.05 17.44 -24.51
CA VAL A 125 -12.48 17.18 -24.74
C VAL A 125 -13.27 17.38 -23.44
N LEU A 126 -12.77 16.81 -22.32
CA LEU A 126 -13.38 16.96 -20.99
C LEU A 126 -13.45 18.44 -20.57
N GLN A 127 -12.38 19.19 -20.81
CA GLN A 127 -12.29 20.62 -20.55
C GLN A 127 -13.33 21.42 -21.35
N LYS A 128 -13.45 21.14 -22.66
CA LYS A 128 -14.42 21.79 -23.53
C LYS A 128 -15.86 21.48 -23.12
N GLN A 129 -16.11 20.30 -22.59
CA GLN A 129 -17.41 19.85 -22.11
C GLN A 129 -17.77 20.38 -20.72
N GLY A 130 -16.80 20.94 -19.98
CA GLY A 130 -16.95 21.29 -18.57
C GLY A 130 -17.16 20.07 -17.66
N ALA A 131 -16.66 18.90 -18.06
CA ALA A 131 -16.78 17.65 -17.31
C ALA A 131 -15.73 17.58 -16.18
N ARG A 132 -15.91 18.42 -15.16
CA ARG A 132 -14.91 18.71 -14.14
C ARG A 132 -14.52 17.51 -13.29
N ASP A 133 -15.46 16.64 -12.91
CA ASP A 133 -15.17 15.42 -12.14
C ASP A 133 -14.26 14.46 -12.94
N ARG A 134 -14.55 14.26 -14.22
CA ARG A 134 -13.71 13.46 -15.10
C ARG A 134 -12.36 14.12 -15.37
N GLU A 135 -12.31 15.44 -15.47
CA GLU A 135 -11.04 16.19 -15.60
C GLU A 135 -10.16 15.97 -14.37
N GLN A 136 -10.74 16.02 -13.17
CA GLN A 136 -10.03 15.74 -11.92
C GLN A 136 -9.45 14.32 -11.92
N VAL A 137 -10.29 13.31 -12.18
CA VAL A 137 -9.85 11.92 -12.27
C VAL A 137 -8.76 11.74 -13.31
N ALA A 138 -8.88 12.38 -14.48
CA ALA A 138 -7.89 12.28 -15.55
C ALA A 138 -6.54 12.89 -15.13
N LEU A 139 -6.54 14.04 -14.46
CA LEU A 139 -5.31 14.69 -13.99
C LEU A 139 -4.67 13.90 -12.84
N GLU A 140 -5.45 13.41 -11.86
CA GLU A 140 -4.93 12.55 -10.80
C GLU A 140 -4.31 11.27 -11.36
N THR A 141 -4.98 10.63 -12.30
CA THR A 141 -4.50 9.40 -12.96
C THR A 141 -3.24 9.65 -13.80
N LEU A 142 -3.16 10.80 -14.48
CA LEU A 142 -1.95 11.20 -15.20
C LEU A 142 -0.77 11.40 -14.26
N ALA A 143 -0.98 12.10 -13.14
CA ALA A 143 0.06 12.34 -12.15
C ALA A 143 0.56 11.02 -11.54
N ASP A 144 -0.35 10.08 -11.23
CA ASP A 144 0.01 8.73 -10.80
C ASP A 144 0.83 7.99 -11.87
N GLY A 145 0.38 8.00 -13.12
CA GLY A 145 1.10 7.37 -14.22
C GLY A 145 2.50 7.93 -14.42
N TYR A 146 2.67 9.25 -14.30
CA TYR A 146 3.99 9.87 -14.36
C TYR A 146 4.87 9.49 -13.18
N SER A 147 4.35 9.49 -11.96
CA SER A 147 5.12 9.11 -10.77
C SER A 147 5.62 7.66 -10.82
N ARG A 148 4.78 6.75 -11.30
CA ARG A 148 5.12 5.32 -11.49
C ARG A 148 6.10 5.06 -12.63
N LEU A 149 6.20 5.98 -13.59
CA LEU A 149 7.25 5.98 -14.61
C LEU A 149 8.49 6.77 -14.17
N TYR A 150 8.57 7.18 -12.89
CA TYR A 150 9.66 7.97 -12.34
C TYR A 150 9.86 9.33 -13.03
N ARG A 151 8.81 9.84 -13.69
CA ARG A 151 8.76 11.15 -14.35
C ARG A 151 8.24 12.18 -13.34
N TYR A 152 9.05 12.45 -12.33
CA TYR A 152 8.66 13.20 -11.16
C TYR A 152 8.31 14.65 -11.46
N SER A 153 9.01 15.29 -12.41
CA SER A 153 8.71 16.65 -12.85
C SER A 153 7.31 16.75 -13.42
N GLU A 154 6.94 15.84 -14.32
CA GLU A 154 5.61 15.83 -14.93
C GLU A 154 4.52 15.47 -13.93
N ALA A 155 4.81 14.61 -12.96
CA ALA A 155 3.87 14.33 -11.87
C ALA A 155 3.58 15.59 -11.05
N ALA A 156 4.62 16.31 -10.60
CA ALA A 156 4.49 17.56 -9.86
C ALA A 156 3.73 18.64 -10.65
N ASP A 157 4.08 18.83 -11.94
CA ASP A 157 3.42 19.78 -12.82
C ASP A 157 1.94 19.45 -13.04
N THR A 158 1.62 18.17 -13.13
CA THR A 158 0.22 17.72 -13.30
C THR A 158 -0.61 17.99 -12.05
N TYR A 159 -0.07 17.79 -10.85
CA TYR A 159 -0.74 18.18 -9.59
C TYR A 159 -0.90 19.70 -9.47
N ALA A 160 0.09 20.49 -9.87
CA ALA A 160 -0.02 21.94 -9.90
C ALA A 160 -1.09 22.44 -10.91
N ILE A 161 -1.21 21.76 -12.06
CA ILE A 161 -2.30 22.01 -13.02
C ILE A 161 -3.65 21.69 -12.41
N LEU A 162 -3.77 20.54 -11.73
CA LEU A 162 -5.00 20.10 -11.07
C LEU A 162 -5.46 21.13 -10.02
N GLU A 163 -4.55 21.54 -9.12
CA GLU A 163 -4.84 22.56 -8.11
C GLU A 163 -5.28 23.88 -8.73
N LYS A 164 -4.53 24.38 -9.72
CA LYS A 164 -4.83 25.64 -10.39
C LYS A 164 -6.20 25.65 -11.10
N ARG A 165 -6.60 24.50 -11.66
CA ARG A 165 -7.84 24.41 -12.49
C ARG A 165 -9.08 24.07 -11.70
N LEU A 166 -8.95 23.25 -10.68
CA LEU A 166 -10.07 22.64 -9.97
C LEU A 166 -10.03 22.84 -8.45
N GLY A 167 -8.99 23.51 -7.92
CA GLY A 167 -8.82 23.71 -6.49
C GLY A 167 -9.96 24.49 -5.82
N ASP A 168 -10.68 25.34 -6.58
CA ASP A 168 -11.86 26.08 -6.13
C ASP A 168 -13.07 25.19 -5.83
N GLN A 169 -13.12 23.97 -6.37
CA GLN A 169 -14.19 23.00 -6.19
C GLN A 169 -13.85 21.90 -5.19
N MET A 170 -12.60 21.81 -4.82
CA MET A 170 -12.13 20.83 -3.85
C MET A 170 -12.47 21.27 -2.44
N SER A 171 -12.77 20.30 -1.58
CA SER A 171 -12.74 20.54 -0.14
C SER A 171 -11.34 21.00 0.27
N ALA A 172 -11.25 21.71 1.39
CA ALA A 172 -9.95 22.18 1.92
C ALA A 172 -8.95 21.03 2.10
N GLU A 173 -9.44 19.85 2.46
CA GLU A 173 -8.61 18.66 2.61
C GLU A 173 -8.13 18.11 1.27
N GLU A 174 -9.01 17.97 0.27
CA GLU A 174 -8.62 17.50 -1.06
C GLU A 174 -7.57 18.42 -1.68
N ARG A 175 -7.79 19.73 -1.57
CA ARG A 175 -6.84 20.72 -2.04
C ARG A 175 -5.48 20.61 -1.34
N ALA A 176 -5.46 20.50 0.00
CA ALA A 176 -4.23 20.30 0.76
C ALA A 176 -3.49 19.03 0.34
N ASN A 177 -4.21 17.93 0.04
CA ASN A 177 -3.61 16.69 -0.44
C ASN A 177 -2.97 16.85 -1.82
N VAL A 178 -3.61 17.59 -2.73
CA VAL A 178 -3.07 17.88 -4.06
C VAL A 178 -1.82 18.76 -3.96
N GLU A 179 -1.85 19.80 -3.13
CA GLU A 179 -0.71 20.69 -2.85
C GLU A 179 0.48 19.89 -2.25
N HIS A 180 0.22 19.02 -1.28
CA HIS A 180 1.24 18.15 -0.69
C HIS A 180 1.84 17.20 -1.73
N ALA A 181 1.02 16.60 -2.58
CA ALA A 181 1.51 15.73 -3.65
C ALA A 181 2.38 16.49 -4.65
N ALA A 182 1.98 17.71 -5.04
CA ALA A 182 2.79 18.57 -5.91
C ALA A 182 4.16 18.88 -5.29
N LEU A 183 4.19 19.23 -3.99
CA LEU A 183 5.43 19.47 -3.26
C LEU A 183 6.32 18.24 -3.18
N GLN A 184 5.73 17.09 -2.82
CA GLN A 184 6.44 15.82 -2.68
C GLN A 184 7.14 15.42 -3.98
N TRP A 185 6.41 15.39 -5.09
CA TRP A 185 7.00 15.08 -6.40
C TRP A 185 7.94 16.19 -6.88
N GLY A 186 7.68 17.43 -6.46
CA GLY A 186 8.53 18.58 -6.71
C GLY A 186 9.93 18.43 -6.14
N LEU A 187 10.10 17.82 -4.95
CA LEU A 187 11.40 17.50 -4.37
C LEU A 187 12.24 16.58 -5.25
N LEU A 188 11.59 15.72 -6.05
CA LEU A 188 12.23 14.77 -6.92
C LEU A 188 12.42 15.28 -8.36
N ARG A 189 12.07 16.54 -8.66
CA ARG A 189 12.05 17.11 -10.01
C ARG A 189 13.35 16.92 -10.79
N HIS A 190 14.49 16.97 -10.09
CA HIS A 190 15.82 16.82 -10.67
C HIS A 190 16.44 15.44 -10.48
N VAL A 191 15.71 14.52 -9.84
CA VAL A 191 16.17 13.14 -9.66
C VAL A 191 15.97 12.39 -10.98
N PRO A 192 17.03 11.75 -11.52
CA PRO A 192 16.88 10.94 -12.71
C PRO A 192 15.89 9.78 -12.47
N PRO A 193 15.18 9.33 -13.51
CA PRO A 193 14.27 8.20 -13.38
C PRO A 193 14.96 6.96 -12.77
N GLN A 194 14.24 6.26 -11.89
CA GLN A 194 14.70 4.94 -11.44
C GLN A 194 14.77 4.00 -12.63
N SER A 195 15.81 3.19 -12.68
CA SER A 195 15.95 2.15 -13.69
C SER A 195 16.40 0.84 -13.05
N VAL A 196 16.12 -0.27 -13.73
CA VAL A 196 16.50 -1.60 -13.26
C VAL A 196 17.11 -2.39 -14.41
N SER A 197 18.11 -3.19 -14.08
CA SER A 197 18.68 -4.23 -14.94
C SER A 197 18.79 -5.54 -14.16
N VAL A 198 18.29 -6.63 -14.75
CA VAL A 198 18.39 -7.96 -14.18
C VAL A 198 19.13 -8.85 -15.17
N SER A 199 20.33 -9.31 -14.80
CA SER A 199 21.20 -10.04 -15.72
C SER A 199 20.73 -11.48 -15.98
N ALA A 200 20.04 -12.10 -15.03
CA ALA A 200 19.44 -13.42 -15.13
C ALA A 200 18.46 -13.63 -13.96
N ALA A 201 17.52 -14.55 -14.13
CA ALA A 201 16.65 -14.98 -13.03
C ALA A 201 17.49 -15.46 -11.83
N PHE A 202 17.00 -15.17 -10.63
CA PHE A 202 17.73 -15.49 -9.40
C PHE A 202 16.77 -15.67 -8.21
N THR A 203 17.29 -16.27 -7.16
CA THR A 203 16.65 -16.29 -5.84
C THR A 203 17.64 -15.82 -4.79
N VAL A 204 17.15 -15.16 -3.76
CA VAL A 204 17.90 -14.82 -2.54
C VAL A 204 17.18 -15.38 -1.32
N ALA A 205 17.96 -15.76 -0.31
CA ALA A 205 17.37 -16.19 0.96
C ALA A 205 16.76 -14.99 1.68
N THR A 206 15.56 -15.18 2.20
CA THR A 206 14.89 -14.21 3.08
C THR A 206 14.86 -14.74 4.50
N LYS A 207 14.68 -13.87 5.46
CA LYS A 207 14.40 -14.25 6.85
C LYS A 207 13.12 -13.58 7.31
N ARG A 208 12.43 -14.20 8.27
CA ARG A 208 11.36 -13.53 8.99
C ARG A 208 11.96 -12.77 10.16
N ASN A 209 11.61 -11.50 10.26
CA ASN A 209 12.02 -10.67 11.40
C ASN A 209 11.10 -10.90 12.62
N LEU A 210 11.33 -10.15 13.70
CA LEU A 210 10.52 -10.25 14.93
C LEU A 210 9.05 -9.89 14.74
N LEU A 211 8.68 -9.18 13.65
CA LEU A 211 7.30 -8.89 13.29
C LEU A 211 6.65 -10.01 12.47
N GLY A 212 7.43 -11.03 12.09
CA GLY A 212 6.99 -12.12 11.23
C GLY A 212 6.90 -11.78 9.75
N VAL A 213 7.36 -10.58 9.34
CA VAL A 213 7.44 -10.16 7.92
C VAL A 213 8.78 -10.50 7.32
N LEU A 214 8.84 -10.49 5.97
CA LEU A 214 10.02 -10.94 5.24
C LEU A 214 11.05 -9.83 5.09
N GLU A 215 12.31 -10.17 5.29
CA GLU A 215 13.46 -9.35 4.95
C GLU A 215 14.31 -10.03 3.89
N ALA A 216 14.78 -9.26 2.92
CA ALA A 216 15.70 -9.69 1.88
C ALA A 216 17.05 -8.97 1.99
N PRO A 217 18.14 -9.59 1.54
CA PRO A 217 19.45 -8.93 1.46
C PRO A 217 19.41 -7.83 0.39
N VAL A 218 19.79 -6.64 0.79
CA VAL A 218 19.93 -5.45 -0.05
C VAL A 218 21.35 -4.93 0.09
N GLU A 219 22.01 -4.60 -1.02
CA GLU A 219 23.35 -4.05 -1.03
C GLU A 219 23.33 -2.61 -1.56
N ILE A 220 23.93 -1.70 -0.81
CA ILE A 220 24.19 -0.31 -1.19
C ILE A 220 25.65 0.00 -0.87
N ARG A 221 26.40 0.51 -1.86
CA ARG A 221 27.81 0.87 -1.71
C ARG A 221 28.69 -0.27 -1.18
N GLY A 222 28.41 -1.52 -1.56
CA GLY A 222 29.13 -2.71 -1.13
C GLY A 222 28.78 -3.21 0.27
N GLU A 223 27.83 -2.59 0.94
CA GLU A 223 27.33 -3.05 2.24
C GLU A 223 25.99 -3.75 2.10
N THR A 224 25.94 -5.02 2.50
CA THR A 224 24.70 -5.81 2.49
C THR A 224 23.99 -5.73 3.83
N ARG A 225 22.69 -5.45 3.77
CA ARG A 225 21.76 -5.40 4.91
C ARG A 225 20.52 -6.22 4.62
N SER A 226 19.81 -6.63 5.67
CA SER A 226 18.49 -7.25 5.54
C SER A 226 17.42 -6.20 5.77
N TRP A 227 16.60 -5.93 4.75
CA TRP A 227 15.54 -4.94 4.81
C TRP A 227 14.18 -5.57 4.55
N VAL A 228 13.16 -4.99 5.16
CA VAL A 228 11.78 -5.43 4.98
C VAL A 228 11.37 -5.32 3.51
N VAL A 229 10.72 -6.35 3.00
CA VAL A 229 10.11 -6.35 1.65
C VAL A 229 8.62 -6.11 1.81
N ASP A 230 8.19 -4.92 1.41
CA ASP A 230 6.86 -4.41 1.73
C ASP A 230 6.15 -3.89 0.47
N THR A 231 5.20 -4.67 -0.05
CA THR A 231 4.39 -4.25 -1.20
C THR A 231 3.36 -3.18 -0.85
N GLY A 232 3.01 -3.02 0.43
CA GLY A 232 2.12 -1.97 0.93
C GLY A 232 2.80 -0.61 1.08
N ALA A 233 4.14 -0.55 1.05
CA ALA A 233 4.89 0.69 1.09
C ALA A 233 4.94 1.34 -0.29
N ASN A 234 4.23 2.46 -0.48
CA ASN A 234 4.16 3.21 -1.75
C ASN A 234 5.52 3.77 -2.20
N ILE A 235 6.46 3.91 -1.27
CA ILE A 235 7.84 4.35 -1.51
C ILE A 235 8.74 3.62 -0.52
N SER A 236 9.98 3.36 -0.92
CA SER A 236 10.98 2.77 -0.02
C SER A 236 11.34 3.74 1.10
N ALA A 237 11.68 3.21 2.29
CA ALA A 237 12.07 4.02 3.43
C ALA A 237 13.35 3.51 4.08
N ILE A 238 14.04 4.42 4.75
CA ILE A 238 15.28 4.13 5.45
C ILE A 238 15.38 4.99 6.71
N SER A 239 15.92 4.44 7.79
CA SER A 239 16.19 5.22 9.00
C SER A 239 17.28 6.26 8.76
N ARG A 240 17.22 7.39 9.49
CA ARG A 240 18.25 8.44 9.36
C ARG A 240 19.64 7.93 9.72
N SER A 241 19.75 7.08 10.73
CA SER A 241 21.03 6.50 11.14
C SER A 241 21.61 5.60 10.05
N GLU A 242 20.77 4.74 9.45
CA GLU A 242 21.18 3.84 8.38
C GLU A 242 21.55 4.62 7.10
N ALA A 243 20.75 5.65 6.73
CA ALA A 243 21.07 6.51 5.60
C ALA A 243 22.44 7.20 5.78
N ARG A 244 22.72 7.75 6.98
CA ARG A 244 24.04 8.33 7.30
C ARG A 244 25.16 7.32 7.21
N ARG A 245 24.94 6.12 7.74
CA ARG A 245 25.93 5.02 7.68
C ARG A 245 26.26 4.64 6.24
N LEU A 246 25.26 4.58 5.37
CA LEU A 246 25.42 4.30 3.94
C LEU A 246 25.86 5.54 3.13
N GLY A 247 26.04 6.70 3.78
CA GLY A 247 26.46 7.94 3.13
C GLY A 247 25.41 8.51 2.17
N LEU A 248 24.13 8.19 2.35
CA LEU A 248 23.03 8.77 1.60
C LEU A 248 22.70 10.13 2.19
N GLN A 249 22.77 11.18 1.36
CA GLN A 249 22.49 12.54 1.79
C GLN A 249 21.03 12.90 1.52
N PRO A 250 20.37 13.63 2.43
CA PRO A 250 19.05 14.19 2.15
C PRO A 250 19.12 15.16 0.97
N LEU A 251 18.10 15.12 0.11
CA LEU A 251 17.89 16.18 -0.88
C LEU A 251 17.51 17.48 -0.16
N GLU A 252 17.79 18.61 -0.82
CA GLU A 252 17.35 19.91 -0.32
C GLU A 252 15.82 20.00 -0.31
N GLY A 253 15.27 20.59 0.77
CA GLY A 253 13.84 20.73 0.98
C GLY A 253 13.24 19.61 1.84
N SER A 254 11.95 19.76 2.09
CA SER A 254 11.16 18.81 2.86
C SER A 254 9.73 18.78 2.32
N ALA A 255 9.08 17.64 2.47
CA ALA A 255 7.64 17.48 2.30
C ALA A 255 7.02 17.10 3.64
N ALA A 256 5.72 16.94 3.66
CA ALA A 256 5.03 16.43 4.84
C ALA A 256 4.22 15.19 4.50
N LEU A 257 4.16 14.26 5.45
CA LEU A 257 3.28 13.11 5.43
C LEU A 257 2.18 13.30 6.47
N LYS A 258 0.97 12.91 6.12
CA LYS A 258 -0.09 12.80 7.11
C LYS A 258 0.05 11.45 7.82
N GLY A 259 0.42 11.49 9.09
CA GLY A 259 0.56 10.30 9.93
C GLY A 259 -0.78 9.68 10.31
N VAL A 260 -0.72 8.48 10.90
CA VAL A 260 -1.91 7.73 11.38
C VAL A 260 -2.69 8.53 12.44
N SER A 261 -2.00 9.36 13.23
CA SER A 261 -2.61 10.28 14.21
C SER A 261 -3.32 11.48 13.57
N GLY A 262 -3.23 11.65 12.24
CA GLY A 262 -3.73 12.83 11.51
C GLY A 262 -2.76 14.02 11.48
N ASN A 263 -1.64 13.96 12.18
CA ASN A 263 -0.62 15.01 12.20
C ASN A 263 0.23 14.97 10.93
N LEU A 264 0.69 16.15 10.49
CA LEU A 264 1.69 16.27 9.43
C LEU A 264 3.08 16.00 10.01
N VAL A 265 3.76 15.00 9.45
CA VAL A 265 5.14 14.63 9.80
C VAL A 265 6.06 15.16 8.71
N PRO A 266 7.02 16.04 9.02
CA PRO A 266 7.98 16.48 8.02
C PRO A 266 8.88 15.30 7.61
N ILE A 267 9.04 15.15 6.31
CA ILE A 267 9.91 14.12 5.73
C ILE A 267 10.98 14.72 4.84
N HIS A 268 12.11 14.06 4.79
CA HIS A 268 13.14 14.26 3.81
C HIS A 268 13.23 13.05 2.89
N VAL A 269 13.86 13.21 1.76
CA VAL A 269 14.11 12.13 0.82
C VAL A 269 15.60 12.04 0.52
N ALA A 270 16.08 10.84 0.25
CA ALA A 270 17.42 10.58 -0.25
C ALA A 270 17.35 9.65 -1.46
N VAL A 271 18.41 9.68 -2.27
CA VAL A 271 18.50 8.82 -3.45
C VAL A 271 19.72 7.94 -3.30
N ALA A 272 19.51 6.62 -3.38
CA ALA A 272 20.60 5.68 -3.56
C ALA A 272 20.95 5.63 -5.05
N PRO A 273 22.19 6.05 -5.43
CA PRO A 273 22.59 6.02 -6.83
C PRO A 273 22.53 4.60 -7.43
N GLU A 274 22.85 3.61 -6.60
CA GLU A 274 22.83 2.19 -6.97
C GLU A 274 22.41 1.35 -5.76
N LEU A 275 21.54 0.35 -6.02
CA LEU A 275 21.06 -0.64 -5.06
C LEU A 275 21.03 -2.00 -5.74
N HIS A 276 21.47 -3.05 -5.04
CA HIS A 276 21.40 -4.41 -5.55
C HIS A 276 20.50 -5.29 -4.69
N ILE A 277 19.74 -6.16 -5.36
CA ILE A 277 19.03 -7.28 -4.74
C ILE A 277 19.39 -8.52 -5.59
N GLY A 278 20.25 -9.38 -5.07
CA GLY A 278 20.74 -10.51 -5.84
C GLY A 278 21.41 -10.08 -7.15
N LYS A 279 20.86 -10.50 -8.31
CA LYS A 279 21.36 -10.11 -9.64
C LYS A 279 20.65 -8.90 -10.24
N ALA A 280 19.74 -8.29 -9.53
CA ALA A 280 19.10 -7.05 -9.94
C ALA A 280 19.95 -5.87 -9.48
N ARG A 281 20.20 -4.94 -10.41
CA ARG A 281 20.83 -3.64 -10.18
C ARG A 281 19.81 -2.55 -10.47
N LEU A 282 19.50 -1.73 -9.47
CA LEU A 282 18.63 -0.60 -9.59
C LEU A 282 19.42 0.69 -9.44
N HIS A 283 19.11 1.71 -10.24
CA HIS A 283 19.71 3.03 -10.15
C HIS A 283 18.66 4.05 -9.71
N ASN A 284 19.12 5.08 -9.02
CA ASN A 284 18.33 6.24 -8.58
C ASN A 284 17.12 5.83 -7.71
N VAL A 285 17.32 4.92 -6.77
CA VAL A 285 16.26 4.47 -5.86
C VAL A 285 15.98 5.54 -4.81
N VAL A 286 14.73 5.99 -4.77
CA VAL A 286 14.28 7.03 -3.84
C VAL A 286 13.86 6.41 -2.52
N PHE A 287 14.31 7.01 -1.42
CA PHE A 287 13.96 6.66 -0.05
C PHE A 287 13.42 7.85 0.71
N VAL A 288 12.35 7.63 1.46
CA VAL A 288 11.97 8.53 2.53
C VAL A 288 12.88 8.28 3.73
N LEU A 289 13.40 9.36 4.29
CA LEU A 289 14.16 9.35 5.52
C LEU A 289 13.20 9.49 6.69
N LEU A 290 13.08 8.45 7.50
CA LEU A 290 12.31 8.44 8.73
C LEU A 290 13.23 8.53 9.93
N ASP A 291 12.76 9.18 10.99
CA ASP A 291 13.50 9.20 12.25
C ASP A 291 13.59 7.78 12.83
N ASP A 292 14.71 7.43 13.44
CA ASP A 292 14.96 6.08 13.96
C ASP A 292 13.86 5.63 14.92
N GLN A 293 13.34 6.57 15.73
CA GLN A 293 12.22 6.30 16.65
C GLN A 293 10.91 5.91 15.97
N ASP A 294 10.70 6.38 14.72
CA ASP A 294 9.51 6.06 13.93
C ASP A 294 9.59 4.66 13.31
N LEU A 295 10.79 4.11 13.22
CA LEU A 295 11.11 2.76 12.75
C LEU A 295 11.47 1.80 13.90
N LEU A 296 11.35 2.25 15.16
CA LEU A 296 11.60 1.44 16.34
C LEU A 296 10.30 0.80 16.85
N VAL A 297 10.22 -0.51 16.76
CA VAL A 297 9.14 -1.28 17.40
C VAL A 297 9.50 -1.46 18.89
N ARG A 298 9.05 -0.50 19.71
CA ARG A 298 9.47 -0.37 21.12
C ARG A 298 9.20 -1.62 21.94
N GLN A 299 8.06 -2.27 21.74
CA GLN A 299 7.65 -3.48 22.48
C GLN A 299 8.58 -4.66 22.25
N LEU A 300 9.23 -4.72 21.09
CA LEU A 300 10.14 -5.78 20.69
C LEU A 300 11.62 -5.35 20.74
N HIS A 301 11.89 -4.08 21.09
CA HIS A 301 13.22 -3.48 21.00
C HIS A 301 13.86 -3.74 19.62
N TYR A 302 13.03 -3.69 18.56
CA TYR A 302 13.42 -4.03 17.22
C TYR A 302 13.44 -2.79 16.32
N GLN A 303 14.62 -2.49 15.75
CA GLN A 303 14.82 -1.40 14.80
C GLN A 303 14.67 -1.92 13.38
N ILE A 304 13.80 -1.28 12.60
CA ILE A 304 13.73 -1.45 11.15
C ILE A 304 14.69 -0.44 10.53
N ASP A 305 15.74 -0.90 9.88
CA ASP A 305 16.73 -0.02 9.25
C ASP A 305 16.31 0.46 7.88
N GLY A 306 15.62 -0.42 7.11
CA GLY A 306 15.16 -0.09 5.76
C GLY A 306 13.99 -0.95 5.30
N ILE A 307 13.23 -0.39 4.37
CA ILE A 307 12.05 -0.99 3.76
C ILE A 307 12.14 -0.81 2.25
N ILE A 308 12.06 -1.91 1.52
CA ILE A 308 11.95 -1.95 0.08
C ILE A 308 10.46 -1.93 -0.27
N GLY A 309 10.03 -0.81 -0.86
CA GLY A 309 8.63 -0.56 -1.20
C GLY A 309 8.27 -0.93 -2.63
N TYR A 310 7.01 -0.71 -2.96
CA TYR A 310 6.40 -0.99 -4.24
C TYR A 310 7.22 -0.50 -5.46
N PRO A 311 7.79 0.73 -5.51
CA PRO A 311 8.52 1.19 -6.70
C PRO A 311 9.71 0.32 -7.07
N VAL A 312 10.41 -0.23 -6.08
CA VAL A 312 11.51 -1.18 -6.30
C VAL A 312 10.98 -2.54 -6.71
N LEU A 313 9.94 -3.04 -6.02
CA LEU A 313 9.37 -4.36 -6.26
C LEU A 313 8.70 -4.44 -7.63
N ALA A 314 7.94 -3.41 -8.02
CA ALA A 314 7.30 -3.34 -9.34
C ALA A 314 8.33 -3.23 -10.48
N ALA A 315 9.46 -2.55 -10.25
CA ALA A 315 10.54 -2.48 -11.25
C ALA A 315 11.19 -3.85 -11.53
N LEU A 316 11.10 -4.81 -10.60
CA LEU A 316 11.56 -6.18 -10.80
C LEU A 316 10.60 -7.02 -11.67
N ALA A 317 9.49 -6.47 -12.08
CA ALA A 317 8.45 -7.00 -12.95
C ALA A 317 7.74 -8.25 -12.40
N ARG A 318 8.45 -9.38 -12.25
CA ARG A 318 7.88 -10.63 -11.73
C ARG A 318 8.68 -11.11 -10.53
N ILE A 319 8.01 -11.13 -9.37
CA ILE A 319 8.61 -11.52 -8.09
C ILE A 319 7.83 -12.69 -7.47
N THR A 320 8.57 -13.66 -6.93
CA THR A 320 8.00 -14.85 -6.28
C THR A 320 8.52 -14.99 -4.86
N PHE A 321 7.60 -15.16 -3.94
CA PHE A 321 7.89 -15.45 -2.54
C PHE A 321 7.63 -16.93 -2.29
N TYR A 322 8.65 -17.66 -1.88
CA TYR A 322 8.57 -19.09 -1.59
C TYR A 322 8.39 -19.34 -0.10
N ARG A 323 7.54 -20.28 0.26
CA ARG A 323 7.37 -20.73 1.65
C ARG A 323 8.68 -21.22 2.27
N SER A 324 9.60 -21.71 1.44
CA SER A 324 10.96 -22.10 1.86
C SER A 324 11.83 -20.96 2.38
N GLY A 325 11.35 -19.70 2.34
CA GLY A 325 12.12 -18.54 2.75
C GLY A 325 13.04 -18.00 1.64
N MET A 326 12.66 -18.17 0.38
CA MET A 326 13.35 -17.59 -0.76
C MET A 326 12.51 -16.47 -1.38
N PHE A 327 13.17 -15.44 -1.90
CA PHE A 327 12.60 -14.41 -2.75
C PHE A 327 13.22 -14.54 -4.14
N GLY A 328 12.39 -14.70 -5.15
CA GLY A 328 12.81 -14.91 -6.54
C GLY A 328 12.43 -13.74 -7.43
N VAL A 329 13.28 -13.48 -8.43
CA VAL A 329 13.01 -12.55 -9.52
C VAL A 329 13.18 -13.30 -10.83
N ASP A 330 12.16 -13.25 -11.68
CA ASP A 330 12.16 -13.89 -12.99
C ASP A 330 12.39 -12.85 -14.10
N VAL A 331 13.18 -13.20 -15.09
CA VAL A 331 13.48 -12.37 -16.29
C VAL A 331 12.93 -12.97 -17.56
N GLY A 332 12.06 -13.96 -17.45
CA GLY A 332 11.52 -14.68 -18.60
C GLY A 332 10.55 -13.84 -19.41
N THR A 333 10.71 -13.88 -20.74
CA THR A 333 9.71 -13.34 -21.70
C THR A 333 8.47 -14.25 -21.84
N LYS A 334 8.40 -15.34 -21.10
CA LYS A 334 7.21 -16.20 -21.07
C LYS A 334 6.08 -15.45 -20.35
N ARG A 335 5.32 -14.74 -21.16
CA ARG A 335 4.00 -14.30 -20.72
C ARG A 335 3.18 -15.57 -20.48
N PHE A 336 2.70 -15.73 -19.27
CA PHE A 336 1.61 -16.64 -19.02
C PHE A 336 0.35 -15.87 -19.40
N PRO A 337 -0.30 -16.18 -20.54
CA PRO A 337 -1.48 -15.43 -20.94
C PRO A 337 -2.60 -15.75 -19.96
N HIS A 338 -2.66 -15.01 -18.87
CA HIS A 338 -3.83 -14.99 -18.03
C HIS A 338 -4.91 -14.21 -18.79
N LYS A 339 -6.06 -14.83 -18.99
CA LYS A 339 -7.18 -14.18 -19.68
C LYS A 339 -7.78 -13.04 -18.86
N ASP A 340 -7.59 -13.09 -17.53
CA ASP A 340 -8.22 -12.18 -16.60
C ASP A 340 -7.16 -11.60 -15.65
N HIS A 341 -7.09 -10.27 -15.56
CA HIS A 341 -6.31 -9.61 -14.54
C HIS A 341 -6.98 -9.78 -13.16
N ASN A 342 -6.21 -10.14 -12.16
CA ASN A 342 -6.65 -10.13 -10.77
C ASN A 342 -5.80 -9.22 -9.89
N LEU A 343 -4.79 -8.56 -10.47
CA LEU A 343 -3.94 -7.57 -9.85
C LEU A 343 -4.17 -6.21 -10.50
N PHE A 344 -4.26 -5.18 -9.68
CA PHE A 344 -4.44 -3.79 -10.08
C PHE A 344 -3.49 -2.92 -9.26
N VAL A 345 -3.32 -1.66 -9.63
CA VAL A 345 -2.52 -0.71 -8.85
C VAL A 345 -3.31 0.58 -8.64
N GLU A 346 -3.34 1.07 -7.43
CA GLU A 346 -3.90 2.37 -7.06
C GLU A 346 -2.84 3.17 -6.30
N LYS A 347 -2.37 4.28 -6.87
CA LYS A 347 -1.41 5.18 -6.20
C LYS A 347 -0.23 4.41 -5.56
N GLN A 348 0.42 3.56 -6.36
CA GLN A 348 1.55 2.73 -5.96
C GLN A 348 1.23 1.67 -4.87
N THR A 349 -0.03 1.30 -4.73
CA THR A 349 -0.46 0.20 -3.86
C THR A 349 -1.00 -0.93 -4.73
N PRO A 350 -0.46 -2.15 -4.67
CA PRO A 350 -1.01 -3.29 -5.38
C PRO A 350 -2.33 -3.73 -4.74
N LEU A 351 -3.31 -3.97 -5.59
CA LEU A 351 -4.65 -4.42 -5.23
C LEU A 351 -4.88 -5.78 -5.87
N THR A 352 -5.38 -6.74 -5.12
CA THR A 352 -5.80 -8.03 -5.66
C THR A 352 -7.30 -8.21 -5.55
N ALA A 353 -7.90 -8.78 -6.59
CA ALA A 353 -9.27 -9.25 -6.53
C ALA A 353 -9.30 -10.57 -5.75
N ALA A 354 -10.08 -10.59 -4.67
CA ALA A 354 -10.32 -11.78 -3.86
C ALA A 354 -11.81 -11.94 -3.58
N ARG A 355 -12.24 -13.12 -3.12
CA ARG A 355 -13.65 -13.40 -2.84
C ARG A 355 -13.85 -13.85 -1.41
N ILE A 356 -14.81 -13.24 -0.72
CA ILE A 356 -15.31 -13.69 0.58
C ILE A 356 -16.79 -13.98 0.42
N GLY A 357 -17.23 -15.17 0.84
CA GLY A 357 -18.66 -15.57 0.71
C GLY A 357 -19.18 -15.56 -0.73
N GLY A 358 -18.30 -15.76 -1.72
CA GLY A 358 -18.65 -15.71 -3.15
C GLY A 358 -18.70 -14.28 -3.75
N THR A 359 -18.61 -13.23 -2.93
CA THR A 359 -18.59 -11.82 -3.38
C THR A 359 -17.15 -11.39 -3.68
N SER A 360 -16.92 -10.88 -4.89
CA SER A 360 -15.62 -10.34 -5.31
C SER A 360 -15.44 -8.93 -4.75
N CYS A 361 -14.26 -8.67 -4.21
CA CYS A 361 -13.86 -7.35 -3.74
C CYS A 361 -12.38 -7.13 -3.98
N LEU A 362 -11.96 -5.87 -4.08
CA LEU A 362 -10.55 -5.50 -4.12
C LEU A 362 -9.98 -5.36 -2.71
N PHE A 363 -8.83 -5.98 -2.52
CA PHE A 363 -8.04 -5.91 -1.32
C PHE A 363 -6.67 -5.33 -1.63
N MET A 364 -6.12 -4.54 -0.75
CA MET A 364 -4.69 -4.22 -0.80
C MET A 364 -3.91 -5.49 -0.52
N PHE A 365 -2.78 -5.67 -1.21
CA PHE A 365 -1.88 -6.80 -0.98
C PHE A 365 -0.56 -6.30 -0.39
N ASP A 366 -0.26 -6.71 0.83
CA ASP A 366 0.72 -6.07 1.69
C ASP A 366 1.62 -7.12 2.37
N THR A 367 2.83 -7.31 1.85
CA THR A 367 3.82 -8.22 2.43
C THR A 367 4.51 -7.65 3.67
N GLY A 368 4.30 -6.37 3.98
CA GLY A 368 4.75 -5.71 5.19
C GLY A 368 3.89 -6.04 6.41
N ILE A 369 2.79 -6.76 6.24
CA ILE A 369 1.95 -7.21 7.34
C ILE A 369 1.86 -8.74 7.41
N ARG A 370 1.82 -9.25 8.63
CA ARG A 370 1.68 -10.69 8.86
C ARG A 370 0.25 -11.15 8.76
N ARG A 371 -0.70 -10.38 9.30
CA ARG A 371 -2.13 -10.73 9.37
C ARG A 371 -2.97 -9.78 8.51
N SER A 372 -3.94 -10.35 7.85
CA SER A 372 -4.95 -9.61 7.09
C SER A 372 -5.89 -8.84 8.02
N ILE A 373 -6.42 -7.72 7.52
CA ILE A 373 -7.36 -6.86 8.23
C ILE A 373 -8.50 -6.53 7.27
N LEU A 374 -9.75 -6.60 7.74
CA LEU A 374 -10.91 -6.11 7.01
C LEU A 374 -11.20 -4.66 7.40
N THR A 375 -11.57 -3.84 6.43
CA THR A 375 -11.82 -2.41 6.64
C THR A 375 -13.25 -2.13 7.11
N ALA A 376 -13.50 -0.87 7.47
CA ALA A 376 -14.85 -0.41 7.80
C ALA A 376 -15.84 -0.60 6.65
N ARG A 377 -15.38 -0.64 5.39
CA ARG A 377 -16.23 -0.98 4.25
C ARG A 377 -16.84 -2.38 4.41
N TYR A 378 -16.02 -3.38 4.72
CA TYR A 378 -16.50 -4.73 4.96
C TYR A 378 -17.51 -4.77 6.12
N TYR A 379 -17.20 -4.10 7.23
CA TYR A 379 -18.13 -3.99 8.36
C TYR A 379 -19.48 -3.40 7.98
N LEU A 380 -19.49 -2.29 7.22
CA LEU A 380 -20.71 -1.60 6.82
C LEU A 380 -21.58 -2.43 5.85
N GLU A 381 -20.94 -3.26 5.01
CA GLU A 381 -21.63 -4.17 4.10
C GLU A 381 -22.15 -5.44 4.80
N HIS A 382 -21.64 -5.77 6.02
CA HIS A 382 -21.94 -7.03 6.73
C HIS A 382 -22.35 -6.80 8.21
N THR A 383 -23.01 -5.70 8.51
CA THR A 383 -23.34 -5.33 9.91
C THR A 383 -24.10 -6.40 10.69
N SER A 384 -24.91 -7.21 10.00
CA SER A 384 -25.66 -8.33 10.59
C SER A 384 -24.76 -9.37 11.27
N ASP A 385 -23.55 -9.57 10.77
CA ASP A 385 -22.61 -10.59 11.26
C ASP A 385 -21.98 -10.20 12.61
N PHE A 386 -22.16 -8.96 13.03
CA PHE A 386 -21.51 -8.37 14.20
C PHE A 386 -22.49 -8.04 15.35
N VAL A 387 -23.80 -8.24 15.17
CA VAL A 387 -24.84 -7.87 16.17
C VAL A 387 -24.60 -8.50 17.55
N THR A 388 -24.07 -9.73 17.60
CA THR A 388 -23.80 -10.46 18.84
C THR A 388 -22.34 -10.38 19.29
N LYS A 389 -21.48 -9.70 18.53
CA LYS A 389 -20.04 -9.63 18.84
C LYS A 389 -19.74 -8.39 19.68
N ARG A 390 -18.69 -8.46 20.47
CA ARG A 390 -18.19 -7.32 21.25
C ARG A 390 -16.99 -6.71 20.51
N ALA A 391 -17.08 -5.41 20.26
CA ALA A 391 -15.94 -4.65 19.76
C ALA A 391 -14.92 -4.45 20.88
N ILE A 392 -13.64 -4.43 20.52
CA ILE A 392 -12.51 -4.12 21.40
C ILE A 392 -11.67 -3.02 20.76
N ASP A 393 -11.13 -2.16 21.58
CA ASP A 393 -10.22 -1.13 21.11
C ASP A 393 -8.82 -1.70 20.94
N GLN A 394 -8.26 -1.52 19.75
CA GLN A 394 -6.92 -1.97 19.40
C GLN A 394 -6.06 -0.80 18.94
N PRO A 395 -4.75 -0.81 19.24
CA PRO A 395 -3.85 0.20 18.75
C PRO A 395 -3.59 0.01 17.24
N LEU A 396 -3.84 1.06 16.47
CA LEU A 396 -3.43 1.18 15.09
C LEU A 396 -2.19 2.07 15.04
N ALA A 397 -1.03 1.48 14.76
CA ALA A 397 0.24 2.18 14.71
C ALA A 397 0.67 2.46 13.26
N GLY A 398 1.45 3.53 13.07
CA GLY A 398 2.03 3.90 11.79
C GLY A 398 2.88 5.15 11.89
N VAL A 399 3.36 5.68 10.76
CA VAL A 399 4.09 6.94 10.74
C VAL A 399 3.25 8.03 11.42
N GLY A 400 3.87 8.79 12.33
CA GLY A 400 3.20 9.84 13.11
C GLY A 400 2.51 9.35 14.37
N GLY A 401 2.67 8.06 14.78
CA GLY A 401 2.25 7.57 16.09
C GLY A 401 1.25 6.42 16.06
N THR A 402 0.47 6.34 17.12
CA THR A 402 -0.54 5.30 17.34
C THR A 402 -1.87 5.93 17.68
N ARG A 403 -2.96 5.40 17.15
CA ARG A 403 -4.33 5.72 17.61
C ARG A 403 -5.06 4.45 18.00
N SER A 404 -6.01 4.57 18.94
CA SER A 404 -6.94 3.47 19.23
C SER A 404 -8.05 3.42 18.19
N ILE A 405 -8.39 2.23 17.74
CA ILE A 405 -9.49 1.99 16.81
C ILE A 405 -10.32 0.80 17.29
N SER A 406 -11.64 0.94 17.22
CA SER A 406 -12.55 -0.11 17.63
C SER A 406 -12.62 -1.19 16.56
N THR A 407 -12.50 -2.46 16.95
CA THR A 407 -12.46 -3.61 16.04
C THR A 407 -13.32 -4.76 16.56
N TYR A 408 -13.90 -5.51 15.63
CA TYR A 408 -14.35 -6.88 15.88
C TYR A 408 -13.28 -7.88 15.45
N THR A 409 -13.38 -9.11 15.90
CA THR A 409 -12.56 -10.23 15.40
C THR A 409 -13.45 -11.30 14.82
N LEU A 410 -13.15 -11.73 13.60
CA LEU A 410 -13.73 -12.92 12.97
C LEU A 410 -12.76 -14.09 13.14
N GLU A 411 -13.20 -15.17 13.79
CA GLU A 411 -12.36 -16.34 14.07
C GLU A 411 -11.87 -17.02 12.80
N SER A 412 -12.71 -17.03 11.76
CA SER A 412 -12.45 -17.75 10.52
C SER A 412 -13.15 -17.04 9.35
N VAL A 413 -12.39 -16.70 8.31
CA VAL A 413 -12.88 -16.07 7.09
C VAL A 413 -12.38 -16.85 5.89
N PRO A 414 -13.21 -17.71 5.28
CA PRO A 414 -12.87 -18.37 4.02
C PRO A 414 -12.70 -17.32 2.92
N ILE A 415 -11.59 -17.38 2.19
CA ILE A 415 -11.26 -16.45 1.12
C ILE A 415 -10.68 -17.20 -0.08
N GLU A 416 -11.04 -16.74 -1.28
CA GLU A 416 -10.39 -17.15 -2.52
C GLU A 416 -9.46 -16.03 -2.96
N VAL A 417 -8.16 -16.34 -3.09
CA VAL A 417 -7.11 -15.40 -3.55
C VAL A 417 -6.22 -16.10 -4.57
N GLY A 418 -5.88 -15.40 -5.68
CA GLY A 418 -5.05 -15.97 -6.74
C GLY A 418 -5.62 -17.26 -7.35
N GLY A 419 -6.95 -17.44 -7.34
CA GLY A 419 -7.66 -18.63 -7.84
C GLY A 419 -7.60 -19.85 -6.91
N ARG A 420 -7.20 -19.67 -5.64
CA ARG A 420 -7.12 -20.72 -4.63
C ARG A 420 -7.87 -20.33 -3.36
N ASN A 421 -8.49 -21.31 -2.72
CA ASN A 421 -9.16 -21.13 -1.44
C ASN A 421 -8.18 -21.30 -0.28
N THR A 422 -8.29 -20.43 0.71
CA THR A 422 -7.64 -20.52 2.01
C THR A 422 -8.58 -19.98 3.09
N THR A 423 -8.17 -20.02 4.34
CA THR A 423 -8.93 -19.49 5.47
C THR A 423 -8.04 -18.55 6.29
N LEU A 424 -8.48 -17.31 6.44
CA LEU A 424 -7.88 -16.37 7.36
C LEU A 424 -8.42 -16.63 8.77
N HIS A 425 -7.57 -16.52 9.78
CA HIS A 425 -7.92 -16.76 11.18
C HIS A 425 -7.72 -15.50 12.02
N ASP A 426 -8.62 -15.31 13.01
CA ASP A 426 -8.57 -14.21 13.97
C ASP A 426 -8.45 -12.83 13.28
N VAL A 427 -9.30 -12.60 12.27
CA VAL A 427 -9.22 -11.43 11.38
C VAL A 427 -9.83 -10.21 12.05
N PRO A 428 -9.05 -9.15 12.30
CA PRO A 428 -9.60 -7.88 12.77
C PRO A 428 -10.48 -7.23 11.71
N VAL A 429 -11.61 -6.67 12.13
CA VAL A 429 -12.54 -5.92 11.29
C VAL A 429 -12.70 -4.52 11.89
N LEU A 430 -12.27 -3.50 11.18
CA LEU A 430 -12.36 -2.12 11.63
C LEU A 430 -13.83 -1.67 11.63
N THR A 431 -14.29 -1.04 12.71
CA THR A 431 -15.68 -0.55 12.83
C THR A 431 -15.83 0.88 12.34
N GLU A 432 -14.74 1.61 12.26
CA GLU A 432 -14.69 3.00 11.81
C GLU A 432 -13.62 3.21 10.74
N ARG A 433 -13.77 4.26 9.97
CA ARG A 433 -12.84 4.56 8.87
C ARG A 433 -11.43 4.84 9.37
N ALA A 434 -10.47 4.12 8.81
CA ALA A 434 -9.05 4.34 9.06
C ALA A 434 -8.46 5.43 8.15
N GLY A 435 -9.04 5.64 6.96
CA GLY A 435 -8.66 6.69 6.01
C GLY A 435 -9.32 6.49 4.65
N LYS A 436 -9.57 7.57 3.91
CA LYS A 436 -10.34 7.57 2.65
C LYS A 436 -9.85 6.50 1.66
N ASN A 437 -8.54 6.42 1.42
CA ASN A 437 -8.00 5.46 0.46
C ASN A 437 -7.90 4.02 1.00
N TYR A 438 -7.91 3.85 2.32
CA TYR A 438 -7.87 2.56 2.97
C TYR A 438 -9.24 1.90 2.94
N ASP A 439 -10.28 2.67 3.21
CA ASP A 439 -11.66 2.20 3.34
C ASP A 439 -12.39 2.09 2.00
N ASP A 440 -11.73 2.43 0.89
CA ASP A 440 -12.24 2.19 -0.46
C ASP A 440 -12.17 0.70 -0.85
N PHE A 441 -11.40 -0.11 -0.12
CA PHE A 441 -11.19 -1.54 -0.34
C PHE A 441 -11.72 -2.37 0.82
N CYS A 442 -12.00 -3.65 0.58
CA CYS A 442 -12.57 -4.53 1.60
C CYS A 442 -11.61 -4.91 2.71
N GLY A 443 -10.32 -4.79 2.46
CA GLY A 443 -9.32 -5.12 3.46
C GLY A 443 -7.89 -4.91 2.97
N ASN A 444 -6.97 -5.30 3.85
CA ASN A 444 -5.55 -5.40 3.56
C ASN A 444 -5.13 -6.86 3.80
N LEU A 445 -4.77 -7.58 2.73
CA LEU A 445 -4.33 -8.96 2.80
C LEU A 445 -2.85 -9.01 3.14
N GLY A 446 -2.54 -9.66 4.25
CA GLY A 446 -1.20 -9.92 4.72
C GLY A 446 -0.63 -11.26 4.23
N LEU A 447 0.51 -11.61 4.81
CA LEU A 447 1.19 -12.87 4.48
C LEU A 447 0.37 -14.11 4.86
N ASP A 448 -0.56 -14.02 5.83
CA ASP A 448 -1.45 -15.11 6.22
C ASP A 448 -2.37 -15.57 5.08
N ALA A 449 -2.73 -14.67 4.16
CA ALA A 449 -3.55 -15.00 2.99
C ALA A 449 -2.84 -15.94 1.99
N VAL A 450 -1.52 -16.03 2.05
CA VAL A 450 -0.70 -16.78 1.07
C VAL A 450 0.31 -17.73 1.70
N GLN A 451 0.52 -17.69 3.03
CA GLN A 451 1.56 -18.46 3.71
C GLN A 451 1.37 -19.98 3.69
N GLU A 452 0.16 -20.47 3.45
CA GLU A 452 -0.15 -21.90 3.38
C GLU A 452 0.26 -22.51 2.04
N PHE A 453 0.43 -21.69 1.01
CA PHE A 453 0.85 -22.11 -0.32
C PHE A 453 2.37 -22.28 -0.39
N SER A 454 2.84 -23.09 -1.35
CA SER A 454 4.28 -23.31 -1.54
C SER A 454 5.01 -22.07 -2.03
N ALA A 455 4.31 -21.22 -2.78
CA ALA A 455 4.78 -19.93 -3.27
C ALA A 455 3.61 -19.03 -3.67
N PHE A 456 3.88 -17.72 -3.76
CA PHE A 456 3.01 -16.80 -4.49
C PHE A 456 3.86 -15.88 -5.37
N THR A 457 3.31 -15.51 -6.52
CA THR A 457 3.98 -14.67 -7.52
C THR A 457 3.14 -13.43 -7.79
N LEU A 458 3.78 -12.26 -7.74
CA LEU A 458 3.25 -11.00 -8.23
C LEU A 458 3.88 -10.73 -9.59
N ASP A 459 3.05 -10.68 -10.62
CA ASP A 459 3.45 -10.32 -11.98
C ASP A 459 2.88 -8.94 -12.32
N PHE A 460 3.75 -7.92 -12.27
CA PHE A 460 3.36 -6.53 -12.55
C PHE A 460 3.33 -6.20 -14.04
N ASP A 461 3.83 -7.09 -14.90
CA ASP A 461 3.71 -6.96 -16.36
C ASP A 461 2.38 -7.51 -16.85
N ASP A 462 2.00 -8.72 -16.41
CA ASP A 462 0.75 -9.36 -16.78
C ASP A 462 -0.40 -9.03 -15.80
N MET A 463 -0.12 -8.24 -14.74
CA MET A 463 -1.07 -7.83 -13.70
C MET A 463 -1.83 -9.01 -13.10
N TYR A 464 -1.07 -9.96 -12.57
CA TYR A 464 -1.61 -11.18 -12.02
C TYR A 464 -0.92 -11.61 -10.71
N LEU A 465 -1.73 -11.92 -9.70
CA LEU A 465 -1.30 -12.64 -8.51
C LEU A 465 -1.63 -14.11 -8.69
N SER A 466 -0.64 -14.99 -8.63
CA SER A 466 -0.81 -16.43 -8.61
C SER A 466 -0.31 -17.03 -7.29
N VAL A 467 -0.98 -18.09 -6.84
CA VAL A 467 -0.57 -18.90 -5.68
C VAL A 467 -0.35 -20.34 -6.13
N HIS A 468 0.65 -21.02 -5.59
CA HIS A 468 1.15 -22.31 -6.06
C HIS A 468 1.11 -23.38 -4.98
#